data_5973fce18bfcd175128b41b3697b8b9e
#
_entry.id   5973fce18bfcd175128b41b3697b8b9e
#
_cell.length_a   1.000
_cell.length_b   1.000
_cell.length_c   1.000
_cell.angle_alpha   90.00
_cell.angle_beta   90.00
_cell.angle_gamma   90.00
#
_symmetry.space_group_name_H-M   'P 1'
#
loop_
_entity.id
_entity.type
_entity.pdbx_description
1 polymer ?
#
loop_
_entity_poly.entity_id
_entity_poly.type
_entity_poly.pdbx_seq_one_letter_code
_entity_poly.pdbx_strand_id
1 'polypeptide(L)'
;DDAKNLLILDSSLNAFDSISLFPFSEQRIPKTIKADLESISLTKDNKLFLLGSGSLSPYRNTGWLIDPVKKEKQLIHLDTFYKRLELNGIKELNIEGYCTIPGGMILANRGNKNYPKNKLILTTDNFWENQRDAPISTIAIGTNNDSTKFNGLSGMCYSNKSDQLILTVSTEDTRNNVDDGTIGKSYLWIVKKLSSKKRWAAINPDELIDLESLDHQFKGQKIE
;
A
#
# COMPACT_ATOMS: atom_id res chain seq x y z
N ASP A 1 6.73 -8.42 4.08
CA ASP A 1 7.07 -8.24 2.67
C ASP A 1 7.99 -9.35 2.12
N ASP A 2 8.97 -9.81 2.90
CA ASP A 2 9.89 -10.91 2.53
C ASP A 2 9.48 -12.28 3.10
N ALA A 3 8.29 -12.36 3.72
CA ALA A 3 7.74 -13.59 4.25
C ALA A 3 7.15 -14.47 3.14
N LYS A 4 7.35 -15.78 3.27
CA LYS A 4 6.81 -16.76 2.32
C LYS A 4 5.37 -17.20 2.63
N ASN A 5 4.83 -16.83 3.79
CA ASN A 5 3.53 -17.24 4.26
C ASN A 5 2.69 -16.03 4.65
N LEU A 6 1.39 -16.11 4.35
CA LEU A 6 0.39 -15.27 4.98
C LEU A 6 0.03 -15.91 6.34
N LEU A 7 0.21 -15.17 7.41
CA LEU A 7 -0.12 -15.61 8.76
C LEU A 7 -1.58 -15.23 9.08
N ILE A 8 -2.29 -16.16 9.68
CA ILE A 8 -3.66 -15.96 10.16
C ILE A 8 -3.62 -15.89 11.68
N LEU A 9 -4.10 -14.79 12.24
CA LEU A 9 -4.14 -14.55 13.68
C LEU A 9 -5.56 -14.66 14.20
N ASP A 10 -5.70 -15.11 15.45
CA ASP A 10 -6.95 -15.01 16.19
C ASP A 10 -7.18 -13.56 16.70
N SER A 11 -8.31 -13.32 17.36
CA SER A 11 -8.66 -12.01 17.93
C SER A 11 -7.73 -11.54 19.06
N SER A 12 -6.92 -12.43 19.59
CA SER A 12 -5.89 -12.15 20.61
C SER A 12 -4.49 -12.00 20.01
N LEU A 13 -4.41 -11.93 18.68
CA LEU A 13 -3.18 -11.82 17.89
C LEU A 13 -2.24 -13.04 18.00
N ASN A 14 -2.74 -14.18 18.43
CA ASN A 14 -1.97 -15.42 18.39
C ASN A 14 -2.02 -16.05 17.00
N ALA A 15 -0.91 -16.62 16.57
CA ALA A 15 -0.86 -17.36 15.31
C ALA A 15 -1.79 -18.59 15.39
N PHE A 16 -2.79 -18.60 14.52
CA PHE A 16 -3.80 -19.66 14.45
C PHE A 16 -3.54 -20.59 13.27
N ASP A 17 -3.15 -20.05 12.12
CA ASP A 17 -2.96 -20.78 10.87
C ASP A 17 -2.05 -20.00 9.92
N SER A 18 -1.73 -20.60 8.77
CA SER A 18 -0.96 -19.91 7.72
C SER A 18 -1.29 -20.44 6.32
N ILE A 19 -1.10 -19.59 5.33
CA ILE A 19 -1.20 -19.94 3.91
C ILE A 19 0.17 -19.71 3.26
N SER A 20 0.79 -20.78 2.76
CA SER A 20 2.05 -20.65 2.03
C SER A 20 1.82 -19.95 0.69
N LEU A 21 2.54 -18.88 0.42
CA LEU A 21 2.47 -18.14 -0.84
C LEU A 21 3.57 -18.57 -1.81
N PHE A 22 4.78 -18.78 -1.28
CA PHE A 22 5.95 -19.05 -2.09
C PHE A 22 6.67 -20.33 -1.64
N PRO A 23 7.11 -21.20 -2.58
CA PRO A 23 7.79 -22.45 -2.27
C PRO A 23 9.30 -22.26 -2.01
N PHE A 24 9.65 -21.34 -1.09
CA PHE A 24 11.05 -21.12 -0.72
C PHE A 24 11.44 -21.98 0.48
N SER A 25 12.69 -22.53 0.46
CA SER A 25 13.26 -23.30 1.57
C SER A 25 13.73 -22.40 2.70
N GLU A 26 14.31 -21.24 2.37
CA GLU A 26 14.81 -20.26 3.33
C GLU A 26 13.65 -19.59 4.08
N GLN A 27 13.94 -19.05 5.27
CA GLN A 27 12.94 -18.34 6.06
C GLN A 27 12.49 -17.03 5.40
N ARG A 28 13.41 -16.35 4.72
CA ARG A 28 13.15 -15.09 4.03
C ARG A 28 13.44 -15.21 2.55
N ILE A 29 12.63 -14.56 1.74
CA ILE A 29 12.86 -14.47 0.30
C ILE A 29 13.91 -13.37 0.05
N PRO A 30 14.95 -13.63 -0.76
CA PRO A 30 15.96 -12.63 -1.08
C PRO A 30 15.35 -11.35 -1.66
N LYS A 31 15.87 -10.18 -1.24
CA LYS A 31 15.32 -8.85 -1.62
C LYS A 31 15.20 -8.66 -3.13
N THR A 32 16.09 -9.26 -3.91
CA THR A 32 16.11 -9.13 -5.38
C THR A 32 14.98 -9.87 -6.11
N ILE A 33 14.35 -10.86 -5.46
CA ILE A 33 13.32 -11.71 -6.08
C ILE A 33 12.02 -11.79 -5.26
N LYS A 34 11.94 -11.07 -4.13
CA LYS A 34 10.72 -11.03 -3.32
C LYS A 34 9.62 -10.29 -4.07
N ALA A 35 8.37 -10.72 -3.83
CA ALA A 35 7.20 -10.04 -4.37
C ALA A 35 6.92 -8.68 -3.71
N ASP A 36 7.53 -8.42 -2.55
CA ASP A 36 7.39 -7.16 -1.81
C ASP A 36 5.89 -6.82 -1.60
N LEU A 37 5.19 -7.75 -0.94
CA LEU A 37 3.76 -7.62 -0.69
C LEU A 37 3.54 -6.60 0.42
N GLU A 38 3.08 -5.41 0.06
CA GLU A 38 2.99 -4.25 0.95
C GLU A 38 1.54 -3.92 1.35
N SER A 39 0.57 -4.66 0.82
CA SER A 39 -0.81 -4.39 1.17
C SER A 39 -1.70 -5.61 1.06
N ILE A 40 -2.72 -5.66 1.92
CA ILE A 40 -3.75 -6.69 1.93
C ILE A 40 -5.10 -6.06 2.24
N SER A 41 -6.14 -6.45 1.52
CA SER A 41 -7.51 -6.04 1.80
C SER A 41 -8.51 -7.09 1.29
N LEU A 42 -9.74 -7.00 1.76
CA LEU A 42 -10.84 -7.81 1.24
C LEU A 42 -11.38 -7.21 -0.07
N THR A 43 -11.62 -8.09 -1.04
CA THR A 43 -12.40 -7.78 -2.23
C THR A 43 -13.89 -7.80 -1.91
N LYS A 44 -14.74 -7.35 -2.83
CA LYS A 44 -16.21 -7.46 -2.70
C LYS A 44 -16.69 -8.91 -2.53
N ASP A 45 -15.97 -9.87 -3.12
CA ASP A 45 -16.30 -11.30 -3.06
C ASP A 45 -15.71 -12.00 -1.83
N ASN A 46 -15.33 -11.21 -0.80
CA ASN A 46 -14.71 -11.71 0.44
C ASN A 46 -13.42 -12.52 0.24
N LYS A 47 -12.71 -12.31 -0.85
CA LYS A 47 -11.35 -12.82 -1.04
C LYS A 47 -10.34 -11.82 -0.52
N LEU A 48 -9.20 -12.31 -0.08
CA LEU A 48 -8.05 -11.47 0.21
C LEU A 48 -7.30 -11.19 -1.08
N PHE A 49 -7.00 -9.94 -1.33
CA PHE A 49 -6.06 -9.58 -2.39
C PHE A 49 -4.81 -8.97 -1.76
N LEU A 50 -3.67 -9.58 -2.01
CA LEU A 50 -2.36 -9.11 -1.59
C LEU A 50 -1.70 -8.47 -2.80
N LEU A 51 -1.04 -7.34 -2.60
CA LEU A 51 -0.51 -6.53 -3.69
C LEU A 51 0.98 -6.27 -3.48
N GLY A 52 1.79 -6.57 -4.48
CA GLY A 52 3.21 -6.23 -4.52
C GLY A 52 3.43 -4.75 -4.82
N SER A 53 4.53 -4.21 -4.35
CA SER A 53 4.84 -2.77 -4.45
C SER A 53 5.01 -2.24 -5.88
N GLY A 54 5.37 -3.10 -6.84
CA GLY A 54 5.71 -2.69 -8.21
C GLY A 54 7.08 -2.00 -8.33
N SER A 55 7.83 -1.86 -7.24
CA SER A 55 9.08 -1.08 -7.22
C SER A 55 10.25 -1.73 -7.96
N LEU A 56 10.17 -3.04 -8.25
CA LEU A 56 11.19 -3.78 -8.99
C LEU A 56 10.56 -4.87 -9.88
N SER A 57 10.47 -4.60 -11.18
CA SER A 57 9.98 -5.56 -12.17
C SER A 57 11.03 -6.69 -12.40
N PRO A 58 10.59 -7.92 -12.69
CA PRO A 58 9.20 -8.39 -12.77
C PRO A 58 8.64 -8.88 -11.41
N TYR A 59 9.48 -9.12 -10.41
CA TYR A 59 9.10 -9.86 -9.21
C TYR A 59 8.04 -9.15 -8.36
N ARG A 60 8.12 -7.82 -8.26
CA ARG A 60 7.20 -7.00 -7.47
C ARG A 60 5.94 -6.58 -8.21
N ASN A 61 5.81 -6.99 -9.49
CA ASN A 61 4.62 -6.76 -10.32
C ASN A 61 3.59 -7.89 -10.16
N THR A 62 3.45 -8.42 -8.95
CA THR A 62 2.58 -9.55 -8.67
C THR A 62 1.65 -9.26 -7.50
N GLY A 63 0.56 -10.01 -7.45
CA GLY A 63 -0.34 -10.05 -6.32
C GLY A 63 -0.90 -11.45 -6.12
N TRP A 64 -1.57 -11.68 -5.03
CA TRP A 64 -2.26 -12.92 -4.73
C TRP A 64 -3.73 -12.67 -4.45
N LEU A 65 -4.61 -13.37 -5.14
CA LEU A 65 -6.02 -13.47 -4.80
C LEU A 65 -6.26 -14.77 -4.05
N ILE A 66 -6.76 -14.68 -2.82
CA ILE A 66 -6.85 -15.81 -1.90
C ILE A 66 -8.27 -15.94 -1.37
N ASP A 67 -8.85 -17.12 -1.49
CA ASP A 67 -10.05 -17.50 -0.73
C ASP A 67 -9.60 -17.94 0.67
N PRO A 68 -9.88 -17.15 1.73
CA PRO A 68 -9.38 -17.46 3.07
C PRO A 68 -10.04 -18.71 3.69
N VAL A 69 -11.22 -19.09 3.21
CA VAL A 69 -11.96 -20.27 3.73
C VAL A 69 -11.45 -21.55 3.08
N LYS A 70 -11.36 -21.55 1.75
CA LYS A 70 -10.89 -22.72 0.98
C LYS A 70 -9.37 -22.83 0.91
N LYS A 71 -8.65 -21.76 1.27
CA LYS A 71 -7.20 -21.61 1.10
C LYS A 71 -6.73 -21.73 -0.36
N GLU A 72 -7.66 -21.57 -1.31
CA GLU A 72 -7.33 -21.47 -2.71
C GLU A 72 -6.63 -20.16 -3.01
N LYS A 73 -5.58 -20.21 -3.80
CA LYS A 73 -4.78 -19.03 -4.13
C LYS A 73 -4.51 -18.95 -5.62
N GLN A 74 -4.56 -17.73 -6.16
CA GLN A 74 -4.26 -17.42 -7.53
C GLN A 74 -3.22 -16.31 -7.59
N LEU A 75 -2.11 -16.56 -8.29
CA LEU A 75 -1.12 -15.54 -8.60
C LEU A 75 -1.67 -14.63 -9.71
N ILE A 76 -1.55 -13.33 -9.50
CA ILE A 76 -1.97 -12.29 -10.46
C ILE A 76 -0.72 -11.54 -10.91
N HIS A 77 -0.49 -11.47 -12.21
CA HIS A 77 0.55 -10.61 -12.80
C HIS A 77 -0.03 -9.24 -13.10
N LEU A 78 0.63 -8.18 -12.66
CA LEU A 78 0.14 -6.80 -12.71
C LEU A 78 0.92 -5.91 -13.69
N ASP A 79 1.80 -6.50 -14.50
CA ASP A 79 2.69 -5.78 -15.43
C ASP A 79 1.96 -4.76 -16.30
N THR A 80 0.80 -5.14 -16.85
CA THR A 80 0.01 -4.27 -17.72
C THR A 80 -0.53 -3.07 -16.98
N PHE A 81 -1.08 -3.26 -15.78
CA PHE A 81 -1.63 -2.16 -14.99
C PHE A 81 -0.53 -1.24 -14.47
N TYR A 82 0.56 -1.82 -13.94
CA TYR A 82 1.68 -1.05 -13.41
C TYR A 82 2.38 -0.24 -14.49
N LYS A 83 2.55 -0.81 -15.69
CA LYS A 83 3.07 -0.05 -16.84
C LYS A 83 2.19 1.14 -17.21
N ARG A 84 0.86 1.00 -17.11
CA ARG A 84 -0.06 2.12 -17.33
C ARG A 84 0.05 3.17 -16.24
N LEU A 85 0.30 2.80 -14.97
CA LEU A 85 0.55 3.77 -13.90
C LEU A 85 1.78 4.62 -14.21
N GLU A 86 2.88 4.01 -14.65
CA GLU A 86 4.09 4.73 -15.08
C GLU A 86 3.80 5.71 -16.22
N LEU A 87 3.07 5.26 -17.25
CA LEU A 87 2.66 6.09 -18.39
C LEU A 87 1.73 7.24 -17.96
N ASN A 88 0.96 7.06 -16.88
CA ASN A 88 0.11 8.10 -16.27
C ASN A 88 0.87 8.98 -15.25
N GLY A 89 2.20 8.95 -15.26
CA GLY A 89 3.04 9.88 -14.51
C GLY A 89 3.37 9.47 -13.08
N ILE A 90 3.26 8.17 -12.74
CA ILE A 90 3.90 7.62 -11.55
C ILE A 90 5.36 7.34 -11.90
N LYS A 91 6.29 8.18 -11.44
CA LYS A 91 7.70 8.11 -11.85
C LYS A 91 8.46 6.95 -11.24
N GLU A 92 8.22 6.70 -9.95
CA GLU A 92 8.74 5.55 -9.23
C GLU A 92 7.56 4.87 -8.55
N LEU A 93 7.19 3.71 -9.07
CA LEU A 93 6.10 2.93 -8.53
C LEU A 93 6.53 2.32 -7.20
N ASN A 94 5.73 2.51 -6.17
CA ASN A 94 5.88 1.88 -4.86
C ASN A 94 4.53 1.88 -4.13
N ILE A 95 3.74 0.84 -4.37
CA ILE A 95 2.41 0.69 -3.75
C ILE A 95 2.59 0.14 -2.34
N GLU A 96 2.23 0.95 -1.35
CA GLU A 96 2.34 0.66 0.08
C GLU A 96 0.98 0.38 0.74
N GLY A 97 -0.10 0.49 -0.02
CA GLY A 97 -1.42 0.22 0.52
C GLY A 97 -2.49 0.20 -0.54
N TYR A 98 -3.56 -0.51 -0.28
CA TYR A 98 -4.78 -0.37 -1.04
C TYR A 98 -6.01 -0.66 -0.17
N CYS A 99 -7.14 -0.10 -0.54
CA CYS A 99 -8.42 -0.40 0.10
C CYS A 99 -9.59 -0.28 -0.87
N THR A 100 -10.63 -1.03 -0.60
CA THR A 100 -11.92 -0.91 -1.29
C THR A 100 -12.69 0.29 -0.74
N ILE A 101 -13.28 1.07 -1.63
CA ILE A 101 -14.12 2.22 -1.32
C ILE A 101 -15.44 2.10 -2.08
N PRO A 102 -16.50 2.84 -1.73
CA PRO A 102 -17.72 2.88 -2.54
C PRO A 102 -17.42 3.30 -3.99
N GLY A 103 -17.66 2.37 -4.93
CA GLY A 103 -17.50 2.60 -6.37
C GLY A 103 -16.09 2.35 -6.91
N GLY A 104 -15.22 1.65 -6.19
CA GLY A 104 -13.91 1.26 -6.72
C GLY A 104 -12.88 0.97 -5.65
N MET A 105 -11.63 1.14 -6.00
CA MET A 105 -10.46 0.96 -5.13
C MET A 105 -9.57 2.19 -5.14
N ILE A 106 -8.83 2.36 -4.06
CA ILE A 106 -7.71 3.29 -3.97
C ILE A 106 -6.44 2.50 -3.70
N LEU A 107 -5.38 2.82 -4.45
CA LEU A 107 -4.01 2.38 -4.15
C LEU A 107 -3.22 3.60 -3.67
N ALA A 108 -2.31 3.39 -2.71
CA ALA A 108 -1.42 4.42 -2.20
C ALA A 108 -0.01 4.21 -2.78
N ASN A 109 0.43 5.11 -3.64
CA ASN A 109 1.80 5.14 -4.12
C ASN A 109 2.63 6.07 -3.24
N ARG A 110 3.64 5.51 -2.60
CA ARG A 110 4.63 6.25 -1.82
C ARG A 110 5.59 6.99 -2.74
N GLY A 111 5.88 8.25 -2.41
CA GLY A 111 6.99 8.97 -3.00
C GLY A 111 8.31 8.69 -2.25
N ASN A 112 9.38 9.37 -2.67
CA ASN A 112 10.69 9.37 -2.03
C ASN A 112 11.35 10.74 -2.17
N LYS A 113 12.59 10.92 -1.72
CA LYS A 113 13.27 12.22 -1.80
C LYS A 113 13.47 12.76 -3.22
N ASN A 114 13.66 11.89 -4.23
CA ASN A 114 13.78 12.32 -5.62
C ASN A 114 12.42 12.68 -6.23
N TYR A 115 11.36 12.04 -5.76
CA TYR A 115 9.98 12.28 -6.18
C TYR A 115 9.07 12.45 -4.95
N PRO A 116 9.15 13.61 -4.25
CA PRO A 116 8.53 13.79 -2.93
C PRO A 116 7.03 14.06 -3.01
N LYS A 117 6.30 13.17 -3.66
CA LYS A 117 4.84 13.25 -3.84
C LYS A 117 4.21 11.88 -3.64
N ASN A 118 3.47 11.74 -2.56
CA ASN A 118 2.56 10.61 -2.43
C ASN A 118 1.36 10.80 -3.35
N LYS A 119 0.87 9.72 -3.91
CA LYS A 119 -0.32 9.72 -4.77
C LYS A 119 -1.31 8.64 -4.35
N LEU A 120 -2.58 9.00 -4.32
CA LEU A 120 -3.68 8.06 -4.31
C LEU A 120 -4.08 7.78 -5.76
N ILE A 121 -4.22 6.52 -6.11
CA ILE A 121 -4.59 6.05 -7.43
C ILE A 121 -5.98 5.42 -7.32
N LEU A 122 -6.96 5.99 -8.00
CA LEU A 122 -8.33 5.48 -8.02
C LEU A 122 -8.53 4.63 -9.26
N THR A 123 -9.15 3.46 -9.06
CA THR A 123 -9.47 2.51 -10.13
C THR A 123 -10.73 1.70 -9.78
N THR A 124 -11.11 0.75 -10.63
CA THR A 124 -12.24 -0.16 -10.39
C THR A 124 -11.90 -1.27 -9.40
N ASP A 125 -12.91 -1.89 -8.80
CA ASP A 125 -12.78 -2.91 -7.77
C ASP A 125 -11.94 -4.12 -8.18
N ASN A 126 -12.05 -4.56 -9.40
CA ASN A 126 -11.35 -5.76 -9.92
C ASN A 126 -10.43 -5.41 -11.09
N PHE A 127 -9.68 -4.30 -10.95
CA PHE A 127 -8.79 -3.79 -12.00
C PHE A 127 -7.83 -4.85 -12.56
N TRP A 128 -7.48 -5.87 -11.77
CA TRP A 128 -6.59 -6.96 -12.19
C TRP A 128 -7.19 -7.87 -13.27
N GLU A 129 -8.52 -7.92 -13.41
CA GLU A 129 -9.21 -8.69 -14.46
C GLU A 129 -9.23 -7.93 -15.79
N ASN A 130 -9.24 -6.60 -15.75
CA ASN A 130 -9.26 -5.73 -16.93
C ASN A 130 -8.17 -4.67 -16.89
N GLN A 131 -6.93 -5.10 -16.73
CA GLN A 131 -5.77 -4.22 -16.55
C GLN A 131 -5.56 -3.21 -17.69
N ARG A 132 -5.96 -3.54 -18.93
CA ARG A 132 -5.78 -2.68 -20.11
C ARG A 132 -6.69 -1.46 -20.07
N ASP A 133 -7.92 -1.61 -19.57
CA ASP A 133 -8.96 -0.60 -19.69
C ASP A 133 -9.42 -0.05 -18.33
N ALA A 134 -9.00 -0.67 -17.22
CA ALA A 134 -9.34 -0.17 -15.90
C ALA A 134 -9.03 1.33 -15.78
N PRO A 135 -9.98 2.17 -15.37
CA PRO A 135 -9.76 3.61 -15.27
C PRO A 135 -8.66 3.91 -14.26
N ILE A 136 -7.88 4.95 -14.53
CA ILE A 136 -6.83 5.44 -13.65
C ILE A 136 -7.06 6.93 -13.46
N SER A 137 -7.26 7.36 -12.22
CA SER A 137 -7.13 8.76 -11.85
C SER A 137 -6.25 8.90 -10.62
N THR A 138 -5.57 10.02 -10.50
CA THR A 138 -4.59 10.23 -9.43
C THR A 138 -4.88 11.48 -8.63
N ILE A 139 -4.71 11.40 -7.31
CA ILE A 139 -4.83 12.51 -6.38
C ILE A 139 -3.50 12.63 -5.63
N ALA A 140 -2.86 13.79 -5.64
CA ALA A 140 -1.72 14.04 -4.76
C ALA A 140 -2.20 14.14 -3.32
N ILE A 141 -1.47 13.52 -2.37
CA ILE A 141 -1.83 13.58 -0.95
C ILE A 141 -0.68 14.04 -0.08
N GLY A 142 -1.00 14.94 0.84
CA GLY A 142 -0.04 15.57 1.74
C GLY A 142 0.77 16.67 1.08
N THR A 143 1.10 17.68 1.87
CA THR A 143 1.94 18.80 1.43
C THR A 143 3.38 18.52 1.83
N ASN A 144 4.14 17.88 0.96
CA ASN A 144 5.57 17.79 1.13
C ASN A 144 6.28 18.56 0.05
N ASN A 145 6.57 19.82 0.35
CA ASN A 145 7.48 20.65 -0.46
C ASN A 145 8.93 20.56 0.04
N ASP A 146 9.15 19.91 1.19
CA ASP A 146 10.47 19.75 1.80
C ASP A 146 10.97 18.32 1.58
N SER A 147 11.82 18.13 0.57
CA SER A 147 12.46 16.84 0.25
C SER A 147 13.41 16.36 1.36
N THR A 148 13.82 17.22 2.30
CA THR A 148 14.71 16.81 3.40
C THR A 148 13.97 16.07 4.50
N LYS A 149 12.64 16.18 4.58
CA LYS A 149 11.76 15.55 5.58
C LYS A 149 10.54 14.93 4.90
N PHE A 150 10.79 14.14 3.86
CA PHE A 150 9.69 13.51 3.15
C PHE A 150 8.96 12.49 4.01
N ASN A 151 7.65 12.63 4.10
CA ASN A 151 6.73 11.71 4.78
C ASN A 151 6.11 10.77 3.75
N GLY A 152 6.62 9.53 3.68
CA GLY A 152 6.13 8.51 2.76
C GLY A 152 4.93 7.75 3.33
N LEU A 153 3.96 7.44 2.48
CA LEU A 153 2.88 6.51 2.85
C LEU A 153 3.47 5.14 3.16
N SER A 154 2.92 4.44 4.15
CA SER A 154 3.35 3.09 4.53
C SER A 154 2.18 2.12 4.80
N GLY A 155 0.95 2.58 4.64
CA GLY A 155 -0.23 1.73 4.74
C GLY A 155 -1.51 2.54 4.62
N MET A 156 -2.65 1.86 4.46
CA MET A 156 -3.92 2.52 4.22
C MET A 156 -5.10 1.65 4.60
N CYS A 157 -6.12 2.25 5.20
CA CYS A 157 -7.44 1.65 5.31
C CYS A 157 -8.56 2.69 5.12
N TYR A 158 -9.73 2.22 4.73
CA TYR A 158 -10.92 3.05 4.58
C TYR A 158 -12.04 2.59 5.51
N SER A 159 -12.57 3.54 6.27
CA SER A 159 -13.75 3.34 7.11
C SER A 159 -15.02 3.78 6.37
N ASN A 160 -15.81 2.83 5.90
CA ASN A 160 -17.07 3.11 5.22
C ASN A 160 -18.09 3.79 6.16
N LYS A 161 -18.07 3.45 7.46
CA LYS A 161 -18.99 4.01 8.46
C LYS A 161 -18.78 5.51 8.66
N SER A 162 -17.55 5.99 8.64
CA SER A 162 -17.21 7.39 8.88
C SER A 162 -16.80 8.16 7.62
N ASP A 163 -16.75 7.50 6.45
CA ASP A 163 -16.25 8.06 5.19
C ASP A 163 -14.84 8.66 5.37
N GLN A 164 -13.96 7.89 5.99
CA GLN A 164 -12.60 8.33 6.32
C GLN A 164 -11.56 7.41 5.70
N LEU A 165 -10.55 8.01 5.09
CA LEU A 165 -9.32 7.33 4.73
C LEU A 165 -8.29 7.56 5.82
N ILE A 166 -7.73 6.49 6.37
CA ILE A 166 -6.70 6.50 7.39
C ILE A 166 -5.42 5.96 6.73
N LEU A 167 -4.35 6.70 6.86
CA LEU A 167 -3.05 6.40 6.28
C LEU A 167 -1.99 6.33 7.36
N THR A 168 -1.16 5.30 7.34
CA THR A 168 0.10 5.32 8.06
C THR A 168 1.16 6.01 7.21
N VAL A 169 2.00 6.79 7.85
CA VAL A 169 2.99 7.64 7.18
C VAL A 169 4.27 7.66 8.01
N SER A 170 5.39 7.42 7.36
CA SER A 170 6.69 7.42 8.03
C SER A 170 7.68 8.32 7.31
N THR A 171 8.45 9.10 8.08
CA THR A 171 9.62 9.78 7.55
C THR A 171 10.72 8.74 7.36
N GLU A 172 11.23 8.61 6.15
CA GLU A 172 12.32 7.70 5.83
C GLU A 172 13.34 8.39 4.94
N ASP A 173 14.62 8.26 5.28
CA ASP A 173 15.71 8.86 4.52
C ASP A 173 16.10 7.98 3.33
N THR A 174 15.23 7.89 2.32
CA THR A 174 15.52 7.15 1.09
C THR A 174 15.37 8.04 -0.15
N ARG A 175 16.22 7.82 -1.15
CA ARG A 175 16.22 8.55 -2.43
C ARG A 175 15.52 7.79 -3.55
N ASN A 176 15.24 6.52 -3.37
CA ASN A 176 14.59 5.65 -4.35
C ASN A 176 13.61 4.71 -3.65
N ASN A 177 12.92 3.88 -4.43
CA ASN A 177 11.88 2.97 -3.97
C ASN A 177 12.36 1.54 -3.68
N VAL A 178 13.68 1.31 -3.60
CA VAL A 178 14.26 -0.03 -3.38
C VAL A 178 15.09 -0.09 -2.10
N ASP A 179 15.83 0.99 -1.79
CA ASP A 179 16.73 1.03 -0.64
C ASP A 179 15.98 1.43 0.63
N ASP A 180 16.37 0.83 1.75
CA ASP A 180 15.86 1.19 3.06
C ASP A 180 16.64 2.40 3.60
N GLY A 181 15.94 3.32 4.22
CA GLY A 181 16.52 4.50 4.84
C GLY A 181 16.36 4.48 6.37
N THR A 182 16.98 5.46 7.03
CA THR A 182 16.76 5.66 8.46
C THR A 182 15.33 6.12 8.70
N ILE A 183 14.61 5.43 9.58
CA ILE A 183 13.26 5.78 9.97
C ILE A 183 13.31 6.93 10.97
N GLY A 184 12.55 7.97 10.71
CA GLY A 184 12.29 9.07 11.63
C GLY A 184 10.98 8.91 12.36
N LYS A 185 10.11 9.91 12.27
CA LYS A 185 8.78 9.89 12.88
C LYS A 185 7.75 9.17 12.05
N SER A 186 6.75 8.58 12.74
CA SER A 186 5.56 8.00 12.12
C SER A 186 4.29 8.74 12.55
N TYR A 187 3.34 8.82 11.63
CA TYR A 187 2.09 9.56 11.80
C TYR A 187 0.89 8.74 11.34
N LEU A 188 -0.28 9.05 11.87
CA LEU A 188 -1.55 8.76 11.21
C LEU A 188 -2.07 10.03 10.53
N TRP A 189 -2.39 9.91 9.25
CA TRP A 189 -3.10 10.94 8.50
C TRP A 189 -4.55 10.51 8.28
N ILE A 190 -5.48 11.39 8.58
CA ILE A 190 -6.91 11.13 8.44
C ILE A 190 -7.51 12.09 7.42
N VAL A 191 -8.10 11.53 6.37
CA VAL A 191 -8.88 12.29 5.38
C VAL A 191 -10.35 12.02 5.63
N LYS A 192 -11.09 13.05 6.06
CA LYS A 192 -12.54 12.99 6.31
C LYS A 192 -13.33 13.26 5.04
N LYS A 193 -14.55 12.69 4.96
CA LYS A 193 -15.47 12.88 3.82
C LYS A 193 -14.80 12.59 2.48
N LEU A 194 -14.10 11.47 2.38
CA LEU A 194 -13.35 11.09 1.18
C LEU A 194 -14.22 11.07 -0.07
N SER A 195 -15.47 10.64 0.04
CA SER A 195 -16.44 10.58 -1.07
C SER A 195 -16.59 11.92 -1.80
N SER A 196 -16.52 13.04 -1.08
CA SER A 196 -16.60 14.39 -1.65
C SER A 196 -15.29 14.88 -2.28
N LYS A 197 -14.17 14.22 -1.97
CA LYS A 197 -12.82 14.65 -2.37
C LYS A 197 -12.22 13.85 -3.55
N LYS A 198 -12.86 12.78 -3.98
CA LYS A 198 -12.37 11.86 -5.04
C LYS A 198 -12.06 12.51 -6.39
N ARG A 199 -12.63 13.69 -6.66
CA ARG A 199 -12.43 14.44 -7.92
C ARG A 199 -11.41 15.56 -7.82
N TRP A 200 -10.76 15.70 -6.67
CA TRP A 200 -9.75 16.72 -6.48
C TRP A 200 -8.40 16.27 -7.03
N ALA A 201 -7.63 17.24 -7.55
CA ALA A 201 -6.27 16.95 -8.03
C ALA A 201 -5.28 16.72 -6.88
N ALA A 202 -5.54 17.33 -5.73
CA ALA A 202 -4.74 17.21 -4.53
C ALA A 202 -5.61 17.33 -3.28
N ILE A 203 -5.26 16.59 -2.23
CA ILE A 203 -5.90 16.66 -0.91
C ILE A 203 -4.83 16.72 0.18
N ASN A 204 -5.16 17.39 1.28
CA ASN A 204 -4.39 17.32 2.51
C ASN A 204 -5.17 16.51 3.55
N PRO A 205 -4.49 15.80 4.45
CA PRO A 205 -5.15 15.22 5.62
C PRO A 205 -5.87 16.30 6.42
N ASP A 206 -7.06 15.97 6.94
CA ASP A 206 -7.79 16.87 7.85
C ASP A 206 -7.23 16.79 9.27
N GLU A 207 -6.58 15.66 9.62
CA GLU A 207 -5.91 15.46 10.91
C GLU A 207 -4.56 14.74 10.70
N LEU A 208 -3.58 15.14 11.50
CA LEU A 208 -2.28 14.51 11.61
C LEU A 208 -2.02 14.16 13.07
N ILE A 209 -1.75 12.91 13.36
CA ILE A 209 -1.46 12.41 14.69
C ILE A 209 -0.01 11.93 14.71
N ASP A 210 0.84 12.58 15.49
CA ASP A 210 2.22 12.15 15.74
C ASP A 210 2.19 10.95 16.70
N LEU A 211 2.57 9.77 16.24
CA LEU A 211 2.50 8.54 17.02
C LEU A 211 3.47 8.54 18.19
N GLU A 212 4.64 9.17 18.06
CA GLU A 212 5.58 9.31 19.17
C GLU A 212 4.99 10.15 20.34
N SER A 213 4.06 11.07 20.01
CA SER A 213 3.37 11.85 21.04
C SER A 213 2.34 11.04 21.83
N LEU A 214 1.87 9.92 21.30
CA LEU A 214 0.96 9.00 21.96
C LEU A 214 1.71 7.99 22.83
N ASP A 215 2.78 7.41 22.29
CA ASP A 215 3.63 6.46 22.99
C ASP A 215 5.06 6.51 22.42
N HIS A 216 6.04 6.63 23.32
CA HIS A 216 7.46 6.68 22.97
C HIS A 216 7.97 5.39 22.29
N GLN A 217 7.26 4.27 22.40
CA GLN A 217 7.59 3.01 21.72
C GLN A 217 7.52 3.14 20.21
N PHE A 218 6.77 4.12 19.67
CA PHE A 218 6.73 4.39 18.23
C PHE A 218 7.96 5.13 17.72
N LYS A 219 8.89 5.55 18.59
CA LYS A 219 10.08 6.29 18.16
C LYS A 219 10.98 5.44 17.26
N GLY A 220 11.25 5.96 16.06
CA GLY A 220 12.10 5.29 15.08
C GLY A 220 11.50 4.00 14.51
N GLN A 221 10.19 3.79 14.67
CA GLN A 221 9.49 2.64 14.09
C GLN A 221 8.77 3.05 12.81
N LYS A 222 8.94 2.28 11.74
CA LYS A 222 8.05 2.35 10.58
C LYS A 222 6.75 1.63 10.94
N ILE A 223 5.64 2.32 10.81
CA ILE A 223 4.30 1.75 11.06
C ILE A 223 3.64 1.47 9.73
N GLU A 224 3.17 0.25 9.56
CA GLU A 224 2.51 -0.27 8.37
C GLU A 224 1.06 -0.69 8.64
#